data_b708d806dc07998be420a2388715ae6d
#
_entry.id   b708d806dc07998be420a2388715ae6d
#
_cell.length_a   1.000
_cell.length_b   1.000
_cell.length_c   1.000
_cell.angle_alpha   90.00
_cell.angle_beta   90.00
_cell.angle_gamma   90.00
#
_symmetry.space_group_name_H-M   'P 1'
#
loop_
_entity.id
_entity.type
_entity.pdbx_description
1 polymer ?
#
loop_
_entity_poly.entity_id
_entity_poly.type
_entity_poly.pdbx_seq_one_letter_code
_entity_poly.pdbx_strand_id
1 'polypeptide(L)'
;MAEFDFTQAIGEARAKYDSIAKALDVDRLKADIKDLEAQAAAPGLWDNPDNAQKITSKLSAAESQLKRLTSASQRIDDAETLVELGQEEQDQESLDEAQNEIGEIQKDLDQMEIQTLLDGEYDERSAVVTIRSGAGGVDAADFAQMLLRMYLRYCERNGFKAKVMDTSYAEEAGIKSATFQVDAPYAYGRLSVEGGTHRLVRISPFDNQGRRQTSFAAVEVVPLVEATDHVDIPDTDIRVDTYCSSGPGGQGVNTTYSAVRITHLPTGIVVTMQDERSQIQNRASAMAVLQSRLLVLRHEEEAKKKKELAGDIKASWGDQMRSYVLHPYQMVKDLRTGYETSQTQAVFDGDINNFIEAGIRWRHEQRRAAENEE
;
A
#
# COMPACT_ATOMS: atom_id res chain seq x y z
N MET A 1 41.31 10.39 -7.92
CA MET A 1 39.98 10.15 -7.31
C MET A 1 39.81 11.33 -6.35
N ALA A 2 38.61 11.91 -6.29
CA ALA A 2 38.34 12.93 -5.25
C ALA A 2 38.45 12.22 -3.89
N GLU A 3 39.17 12.85 -2.95
CA GLU A 3 39.28 12.38 -1.57
C GLU A 3 37.88 12.40 -0.95
N PHE A 4 37.46 11.35 -0.24
CA PHE A 4 36.16 11.27 0.38
C PHE A 4 36.07 12.27 1.53
N ASP A 5 35.11 13.19 1.47
CA ASP A 5 34.91 14.22 2.50
C ASP A 5 34.04 13.65 3.63
N PHE A 6 34.70 13.11 4.65
CA PHE A 6 34.04 12.53 5.83
C PHE A 6 33.23 13.57 6.60
N THR A 7 33.75 14.80 6.74
CA THR A 7 33.07 15.87 7.49
C THR A 7 31.73 16.24 6.84
N GLN A 8 31.75 16.38 5.52
CA GLN A 8 30.53 16.66 4.77
C GLN A 8 29.55 15.49 4.87
N ALA A 9 30.00 14.26 4.67
CA ALA A 9 29.14 13.07 4.67
C ALA A 9 28.46 12.82 6.03
N ILE A 10 29.20 12.98 7.14
CA ILE A 10 28.65 12.89 8.50
C ILE A 10 27.68 14.04 8.76
N GLY A 11 28.02 15.27 8.35
CA GLY A 11 27.13 16.42 8.48
C GLY A 11 25.80 16.24 7.75
N GLU A 12 25.83 15.70 6.54
CA GLU A 12 24.63 15.36 5.76
C GLU A 12 23.79 14.27 6.46
N ALA A 13 24.43 13.23 6.99
CA ALA A 13 23.75 12.18 7.74
C ALA A 13 23.08 12.71 9.01
N ARG A 14 23.74 13.58 9.79
CA ARG A 14 23.15 14.24 10.97
C ARG A 14 21.97 15.13 10.60
N ALA A 15 22.11 15.98 9.60
CA ALA A 15 21.02 16.86 9.15
C ALA A 15 19.78 16.05 8.71
N LYS A 16 20.01 14.94 8.03
CA LYS A 16 18.93 14.03 7.61
C LYS A 16 18.29 13.32 8.80
N TYR A 17 19.10 12.82 9.74
CA TYR A 17 18.60 12.26 10.99
C TYR A 17 17.72 13.23 11.76
N ASP A 18 18.15 14.47 11.93
CA ASP A 18 17.41 15.52 12.64
C ASP A 18 16.07 15.83 11.95
N SER A 19 16.06 15.85 10.62
CA SER A 19 14.84 16.02 9.83
C SER A 19 13.85 14.89 10.06
N ILE A 20 14.31 13.62 10.04
CA ILE A 20 13.51 12.44 10.30
C ILE A 20 12.97 12.44 11.73
N ALA A 21 13.82 12.71 12.72
CA ALA A 21 13.47 12.75 14.13
C ALA A 21 12.39 13.81 14.42
N LYS A 22 12.50 14.97 13.76
CA LYS A 22 11.50 16.04 13.83
C LYS A 22 10.19 15.65 13.16
N ALA A 23 10.23 15.01 12.01
CA ALA A 23 9.03 14.56 11.29
C ALA A 23 8.28 13.48 12.07
N LEU A 24 8.99 12.58 12.74
CA LEU A 24 8.43 11.50 13.57
C LEU A 24 7.90 11.96 14.94
N ASP A 25 8.21 13.18 15.38
CA ASP A 25 7.88 13.67 16.72
C ASP A 25 8.25 12.63 17.80
N VAL A 26 9.55 12.49 18.05
CA VAL A 26 10.10 11.44 18.92
C VAL A 26 9.48 11.44 20.32
N ASP A 27 9.12 12.62 20.84
CA ASP A 27 8.52 12.74 22.18
C ASP A 27 7.09 12.18 22.19
N ARG A 28 6.34 12.44 21.12
CA ARG A 28 5.02 11.84 20.92
C ARG A 28 5.12 10.34 20.70
N LEU A 29 6.05 9.86 19.89
CA LEU A 29 6.29 8.43 19.66
C LEU A 29 6.57 7.69 20.99
N LYS A 30 7.39 8.27 21.89
CA LYS A 30 7.66 7.71 23.22
C LYS A 30 6.42 7.69 24.10
N ALA A 31 5.57 8.72 24.02
CA ALA A 31 4.31 8.77 24.76
C ALA A 31 3.34 7.69 24.25
N ASP A 32 3.21 7.55 22.93
CA ASP A 32 2.36 6.55 22.29
C ASP A 32 2.81 5.11 22.64
N ILE A 33 4.12 4.84 22.67
CA ILE A 33 4.67 3.55 23.14
C ILE A 33 4.23 3.27 24.57
N LYS A 34 4.39 4.23 25.47
CA LYS A 34 4.00 4.07 26.87
C LYS A 34 2.51 3.79 27.05
N ASP A 35 1.67 4.46 26.27
CA ASP A 35 0.23 4.25 26.28
C ASP A 35 -0.15 2.87 25.72
N LEU A 36 0.51 2.43 24.63
CA LEU A 36 0.32 1.10 24.07
C LEU A 36 0.82 -0.01 24.99
N GLU A 37 1.94 0.18 25.71
CA GLU A 37 2.42 -0.74 26.74
C GLU A 37 1.37 -0.88 27.86
N ALA A 38 0.79 0.23 28.32
CA ALA A 38 -0.26 0.22 29.33
C ALA A 38 -1.52 -0.53 28.86
N GLN A 39 -1.91 -0.34 27.59
CA GLN A 39 -3.01 -1.09 26.97
C GLN A 39 -2.67 -2.57 26.81
N ALA A 40 -1.43 -2.91 26.44
CA ALA A 40 -0.98 -4.29 26.28
C ALA A 40 -0.91 -5.04 27.64
N ALA A 41 -0.66 -4.33 28.73
CA ALA A 41 -0.65 -4.88 30.07
C ALA A 41 -2.04 -4.94 30.74
N ALA A 42 -3.10 -4.41 30.11
CA ALA A 42 -4.43 -4.33 30.71
C ALA A 42 -5.04 -5.73 30.90
N PRO A 43 -5.66 -6.02 32.08
CA PRO A 43 -6.40 -7.25 32.32
C PRO A 43 -7.59 -7.31 31.34
N GLY A 44 -7.75 -8.43 30.61
CA GLY A 44 -8.84 -8.61 29.64
C GLY A 44 -8.49 -8.24 28.19
N LEU A 45 -7.26 -7.83 27.89
CA LEU A 45 -6.84 -7.60 26.50
C LEU A 45 -7.09 -8.83 25.62
N TRP A 46 -6.82 -10.01 26.13
CA TRP A 46 -6.93 -11.29 25.43
C TRP A 46 -8.36 -11.84 25.33
N ASP A 47 -9.34 -11.17 25.95
CA ASP A 47 -10.76 -11.50 25.80
C ASP A 47 -11.24 -11.18 24.37
N ASN A 48 -10.52 -10.28 23.66
CA ASN A 48 -10.71 -9.98 22.25
C ASN A 48 -9.39 -10.15 21.48
N PRO A 49 -9.14 -11.34 20.87
CA PRO A 49 -7.90 -11.62 20.15
C PRO A 49 -7.54 -10.64 19.04
N ASP A 50 -8.55 -10.15 18.28
CA ASP A 50 -8.34 -9.21 17.18
C ASP A 50 -7.85 -7.85 17.69
N ASN A 51 -8.41 -7.38 18.81
CA ASN A 51 -7.97 -6.14 19.47
C ASN A 51 -6.59 -6.30 20.06
N ALA A 52 -6.31 -7.46 20.71
CA ALA A 52 -5.00 -7.77 21.26
C ALA A 52 -3.91 -7.77 20.18
N GLN A 53 -4.20 -8.39 19.04
CA GLN A 53 -3.29 -8.41 17.89
C GLN A 53 -3.02 -7.00 17.34
N LYS A 54 -4.05 -6.16 17.24
CA LYS A 54 -3.89 -4.77 16.77
C LYS A 54 -3.01 -3.94 17.71
N ILE A 55 -3.24 -4.04 19.03
CA ILE A 55 -2.46 -3.29 20.04
C ILE A 55 -1.01 -3.76 20.04
N THR A 56 -0.77 -5.07 20.10
CA THR A 56 0.59 -5.63 20.12
C THR A 56 1.36 -5.35 18.84
N SER A 57 0.69 -5.40 17.68
CA SER A 57 1.29 -5.03 16.39
C SER A 57 1.69 -3.56 16.34
N LYS A 58 0.82 -2.64 16.79
CA LYS A 58 1.12 -1.21 16.87
C LYS A 58 2.28 -0.93 17.82
N LEU A 59 2.29 -1.56 19.00
CA LEU A 59 3.38 -1.42 19.97
C LEU A 59 4.71 -1.87 19.37
N SER A 60 4.76 -3.07 18.80
CA SER A 60 5.97 -3.60 18.15
C SER A 60 6.48 -2.72 17.00
N ALA A 61 5.58 -2.15 16.20
CA ALA A 61 5.93 -1.22 15.12
C ALA A 61 6.55 0.08 15.69
N ALA A 62 5.92 0.69 16.70
CA ALA A 62 6.39 1.92 17.32
C ALA A 62 7.75 1.74 18.03
N GLU A 63 7.92 0.63 18.79
CA GLU A 63 9.19 0.27 19.41
C GLU A 63 10.31 0.05 18.37
N SER A 64 10.00 -0.67 17.30
CA SER A 64 10.94 -0.92 16.21
C SER A 64 11.38 0.39 15.54
N GLN A 65 10.45 1.33 15.33
CA GLN A 65 10.73 2.63 14.75
C GLN A 65 11.64 3.47 15.65
N LEU A 66 11.34 3.54 16.96
CA LEU A 66 12.18 4.24 17.95
C LEU A 66 13.57 3.62 18.04
N LYS A 67 13.66 2.28 18.07
CA LYS A 67 14.93 1.55 18.13
C LYS A 67 15.80 1.82 16.90
N ARG A 68 15.21 1.82 15.69
CA ARG A 68 15.93 2.12 14.46
C ARG A 68 16.49 3.56 14.47
N LEU A 69 15.68 4.52 14.91
CA LEU A 69 16.11 5.91 15.01
C LEU A 69 17.25 6.08 16.02
N THR A 70 17.14 5.47 17.20
CA THR A 70 18.20 5.51 18.25
C THR A 70 19.47 4.84 17.75
N SER A 71 19.37 3.69 17.07
CA SER A 71 20.51 3.00 16.49
C SER A 71 21.21 3.83 15.40
N ALA A 72 20.44 4.53 14.57
CA ALA A 72 21.03 5.41 13.56
C ALA A 72 21.84 6.55 14.16
N SER A 73 21.35 7.20 15.24
CA SER A 73 22.12 8.23 15.96
C SER A 73 23.44 7.67 16.49
N GLN A 74 23.38 6.51 17.13
CA GLN A 74 24.57 5.88 17.72
C GLN A 74 25.60 5.52 16.64
N ARG A 75 25.17 4.95 15.53
CA ARG A 75 26.05 4.60 14.40
C ARG A 75 26.70 5.84 13.79
N ILE A 76 26.01 6.99 13.71
CA ILE A 76 26.62 8.26 13.27
C ILE A 76 27.72 8.69 14.23
N ASP A 77 27.49 8.64 15.54
CA ASP A 77 28.47 9.02 16.57
C ASP A 77 29.68 8.05 16.55
N ASP A 78 29.44 6.76 16.40
CA ASP A 78 30.48 5.74 16.27
C ASP A 78 31.33 5.93 14.99
N ALA A 79 30.69 6.24 13.86
CA ALA A 79 31.39 6.53 12.60
C ALA A 79 32.24 7.81 12.69
N GLU A 80 31.76 8.86 13.35
CA GLU A 80 32.54 10.08 13.58
C GLU A 80 33.78 9.79 14.42
N THR A 81 33.62 9.04 15.50
CA THR A 81 34.74 8.61 16.38
C THR A 81 35.77 7.77 15.60
N LEU A 82 35.28 6.85 14.73
CA LEU A 82 36.16 6.01 13.91
C LEU A 82 36.98 6.84 12.91
N VAL A 83 36.37 7.88 12.32
CA VAL A 83 37.05 8.82 11.42
C VAL A 83 38.12 9.62 12.16
N GLU A 84 37.82 10.16 13.37
CA GLU A 84 38.76 10.89 14.19
C GLU A 84 40.00 10.05 14.54
N LEU A 85 39.79 8.82 15.03
CA LEU A 85 40.86 7.89 15.37
C LEU A 85 41.70 7.49 14.12
N GLY A 86 41.02 7.15 13.03
CA GLY A 86 41.71 6.79 11.78
C GLY A 86 42.55 7.90 11.19
N GLN A 87 42.13 9.15 11.33
CA GLN A 87 42.91 10.33 10.93
C GLN A 87 44.11 10.61 11.86
N GLU A 88 43.92 10.47 13.18
CA GLU A 88 44.99 10.65 14.16
C GLU A 88 46.12 9.61 14.03
N GLU A 89 45.72 8.35 13.83
CA GLU A 89 46.64 7.21 13.72
C GLU A 89 47.14 6.99 12.27
N GLN A 90 46.62 7.71 11.30
CA GLN A 90 46.86 7.53 9.86
C GLN A 90 46.54 6.09 9.38
N ASP A 91 45.50 5.52 9.97
CA ASP A 91 45.06 4.17 9.67
C ASP A 91 44.02 4.16 8.53
N GLN A 92 44.48 3.76 7.33
CA GLN A 92 43.65 3.72 6.15
C GLN A 92 42.54 2.64 6.24
N GLU A 93 42.76 1.56 6.98
CA GLU A 93 41.77 0.48 7.14
C GLU A 93 40.57 0.98 7.93
N SER A 94 40.80 1.70 9.02
CA SER A 94 39.75 2.35 9.83
C SER A 94 38.97 3.42 9.00
N LEU A 95 39.66 4.18 8.16
CA LEU A 95 39.00 5.16 7.29
C LEU A 95 38.14 4.50 6.20
N ASP A 96 38.59 3.39 5.62
CA ASP A 96 37.80 2.65 4.64
C ASP A 96 36.57 1.99 5.29
N GLU A 97 36.70 1.48 6.53
CA GLU A 97 35.57 0.98 7.32
C GLU A 97 34.56 2.08 7.63
N ALA A 98 35.02 3.26 8.08
CA ALA A 98 34.18 4.42 8.34
C ALA A 98 33.41 4.86 7.08
N GLN A 99 34.08 4.88 5.92
CA GLN A 99 33.43 5.23 4.64
C GLN A 99 32.31 4.26 4.28
N ASN A 100 32.53 2.96 4.46
CA ASN A 100 31.53 1.94 4.22
C ASN A 100 30.33 2.09 5.19
N GLU A 101 30.60 2.29 6.49
CA GLU A 101 29.58 2.45 7.51
C GLU A 101 28.73 3.71 7.26
N ILE A 102 29.33 4.84 6.90
CA ILE A 102 28.62 6.06 6.52
C ILE A 102 27.71 5.81 5.32
N GLY A 103 28.17 5.04 4.33
CA GLY A 103 27.36 4.65 3.18
C GLY A 103 26.13 3.81 3.55
N GLU A 104 26.28 2.90 4.50
CA GLU A 104 25.14 2.09 5.03
C GLU A 104 24.18 2.95 5.89
N ILE A 105 24.72 3.84 6.73
CA ILE A 105 23.90 4.79 7.51
C ILE A 105 23.06 5.67 6.58
N GLN A 106 23.63 6.19 5.51
CA GLN A 106 22.90 7.02 4.55
C GLN A 106 21.74 6.25 3.90
N LYS A 107 21.97 5.00 3.50
CA LYS A 107 20.90 4.12 2.95
C LYS A 107 19.79 3.88 3.96
N ASP A 108 20.13 3.61 5.22
CA ASP A 108 19.16 3.39 6.28
C ASP A 108 18.34 4.65 6.57
N LEU A 109 18.98 5.83 6.57
CA LEU A 109 18.30 7.11 6.74
C LEU A 109 17.38 7.43 5.55
N ASP A 110 17.80 7.13 4.31
CA ASP A 110 16.95 7.26 3.12
C ASP A 110 15.67 6.41 3.25
N GLN A 111 15.80 5.17 3.72
CA GLN A 111 14.64 4.30 3.94
C GLN A 111 13.72 4.80 5.05
N MET A 112 14.29 5.34 6.15
CA MET A 112 13.50 5.91 7.23
C MET A 112 12.78 7.19 6.79
N GLU A 113 13.45 8.08 6.04
CA GLU A 113 12.83 9.27 5.47
C GLU A 113 11.62 8.90 4.61
N ILE A 114 11.78 7.93 3.70
CA ILE A 114 10.67 7.46 2.85
C ILE A 114 9.49 6.94 3.69
N GLN A 115 9.76 6.24 4.80
CA GLN A 115 8.69 5.78 5.69
C GLN A 115 7.93 6.94 6.36
N THR A 116 8.61 8.04 6.69
CA THR A 116 7.93 9.22 7.27
C THR A 116 7.02 9.94 6.27
N LEU A 117 7.25 9.75 4.98
CA LEU A 117 6.42 10.31 3.91
C LEU A 117 5.20 9.44 3.56
N LEU A 118 5.13 8.23 4.14
CA LEU A 118 4.03 7.28 3.95
C LEU A 118 3.01 7.43 5.10
N ASP A 119 2.30 8.54 5.10
CA ASP A 119 1.35 8.97 6.15
C ASP A 119 -0.12 8.80 5.75
N GLY A 120 -0.40 8.27 4.57
CA GLY A 120 -1.75 8.04 4.08
C GLY A 120 -2.48 6.92 4.82
N GLU A 121 -3.83 7.04 4.93
CA GLU A 121 -4.72 6.08 5.65
C GLU A 121 -4.47 4.60 5.30
N TYR A 122 -4.04 4.33 4.06
CA TYR A 122 -3.84 2.97 3.55
C TYR A 122 -2.38 2.62 3.28
N ASP A 123 -1.44 3.56 3.47
CA ASP A 123 -0.03 3.39 3.08
C ASP A 123 0.64 2.20 3.79
N GLU A 124 0.26 1.88 5.03
CA GLU A 124 0.80 0.74 5.80
C GLU A 124 0.35 -0.64 5.29
N ARG A 125 -0.68 -0.69 4.44
CA ARG A 125 -1.31 -1.94 4.03
C ARG A 125 -0.51 -2.70 2.98
N SER A 126 -0.80 -3.99 2.87
CA SER A 126 -0.46 -4.83 1.72
C SER A 126 -1.11 -4.27 0.45
N ALA A 127 -0.54 -4.57 -0.72
CA ALA A 127 -1.01 -4.08 -2.01
C ALA A 127 -1.54 -5.20 -2.90
N VAL A 128 -2.51 -4.85 -3.74
CA VAL A 128 -2.91 -5.64 -4.90
C VAL A 128 -2.58 -4.83 -6.16
N VAL A 129 -1.77 -5.41 -7.03
CA VAL A 129 -1.31 -4.79 -8.26
C VAL A 129 -1.93 -5.51 -9.45
N THR A 130 -2.56 -4.76 -10.33
CA THR A 130 -3.14 -5.28 -11.58
C THR A 130 -2.47 -4.61 -12.77
N ILE A 131 -1.92 -5.40 -13.66
CA ILE A 131 -1.29 -4.95 -14.91
C ILE A 131 -2.20 -5.36 -16.06
N ARG A 132 -2.46 -4.42 -16.98
CA ARG A 132 -3.27 -4.67 -18.18
C ARG A 132 -2.52 -4.18 -19.41
N SER A 133 -2.51 -4.98 -20.48
CA SER A 133 -2.01 -4.55 -21.77
C SER A 133 -2.93 -3.47 -22.36
N GLY A 134 -2.31 -2.42 -22.92
CA GLY A 134 -3.01 -1.31 -23.55
C GLY A 134 -2.90 -1.34 -25.08
N ALA A 135 -2.81 -0.16 -25.69
CA ALA A 135 -2.62 -0.03 -27.13
C ALA A 135 -1.22 -0.53 -27.57
N GLY A 136 -1.13 -1.27 -28.69
CA GLY A 136 0.13 -1.79 -29.22
C GLY A 136 0.09 -3.27 -29.63
N GLY A 137 -1.07 -3.93 -29.53
CA GLY A 137 -1.26 -5.32 -29.98
C GLY A 137 -0.39 -6.32 -29.21
N VAL A 138 0.28 -7.23 -29.92
CA VAL A 138 1.15 -8.27 -29.33
C VAL A 138 2.30 -7.66 -28.51
N ASP A 139 2.89 -6.56 -28.99
CA ASP A 139 3.94 -5.82 -28.29
C ASP A 139 3.47 -5.28 -26.93
N ALA A 140 2.21 -4.83 -26.83
CA ALA A 140 1.65 -4.36 -25.57
C ALA A 140 1.42 -5.50 -24.58
N ALA A 141 1.02 -6.68 -25.06
CA ALA A 141 0.85 -7.88 -24.23
C ALA A 141 2.22 -8.39 -23.70
N ASP A 142 3.24 -8.38 -24.53
CA ASP A 142 4.61 -8.71 -24.12
C ASP A 142 5.16 -7.69 -23.13
N PHE A 143 4.92 -6.40 -23.36
CA PHE A 143 5.31 -5.34 -22.43
C PHE A 143 4.62 -5.49 -21.06
N ALA A 144 3.34 -5.83 -21.03
CA ALA A 144 2.64 -6.11 -19.77
C ALA A 144 3.29 -7.29 -19.02
N GLN A 145 3.76 -8.32 -19.71
CA GLN A 145 4.50 -9.43 -19.12
C GLN A 145 5.89 -8.99 -18.61
N MET A 146 6.58 -8.11 -19.33
CA MET A 146 7.85 -7.53 -18.88
C MET A 146 7.65 -6.73 -17.58
N LEU A 147 6.59 -5.93 -17.46
CA LEU A 147 6.25 -5.19 -16.24
C LEU A 147 5.91 -6.13 -15.08
N LEU A 148 5.13 -7.18 -15.32
CA LEU A 148 4.86 -8.20 -14.29
C LEU A 148 6.16 -8.77 -13.73
N ARG A 149 7.07 -9.18 -14.62
CA ARG A 149 8.39 -9.70 -14.22
C ARG A 149 9.18 -8.65 -13.43
N MET A 150 9.21 -7.40 -13.87
CA MET A 150 9.90 -6.29 -13.21
C MET A 150 9.42 -6.11 -11.77
N TYR A 151 8.10 -6.06 -11.54
CA TYR A 151 7.55 -5.89 -10.19
C TYR A 151 7.75 -7.12 -9.31
N LEU A 152 7.64 -8.33 -9.84
CA LEU A 152 7.94 -9.55 -9.07
C LEU A 152 9.42 -9.59 -8.65
N ARG A 153 10.33 -9.20 -9.54
CA ARG A 153 11.76 -9.06 -9.22
C ARG A 153 12.03 -7.97 -8.19
N TYR A 154 11.33 -6.83 -8.30
CA TYR A 154 11.38 -5.78 -7.28
C TYR A 154 10.98 -6.30 -5.91
N CYS A 155 9.88 -7.05 -5.82
CA CYS A 155 9.43 -7.65 -4.58
C CYS A 155 10.47 -8.64 -4.02
N GLU A 156 11.04 -9.50 -4.87
CA GLU A 156 12.08 -10.44 -4.49
C GLU A 156 13.33 -9.74 -3.92
N ARG A 157 13.81 -8.69 -4.60
CA ARG A 157 14.98 -7.90 -4.17
C ARG A 157 14.77 -7.19 -2.83
N ASN A 158 13.55 -6.77 -2.54
CA ASN A 158 13.20 -6.10 -1.28
C ASN A 158 12.67 -7.06 -0.19
N GLY A 159 12.69 -8.37 -0.43
CA GLY A 159 12.22 -9.37 0.53
C GLY A 159 10.69 -9.36 0.75
N PHE A 160 9.93 -8.79 -0.17
CA PHE A 160 8.47 -8.74 -0.11
C PHE A 160 7.88 -10.06 -0.63
N LYS A 161 6.90 -10.59 0.09
CA LYS A 161 6.17 -11.77 -0.39
C LYS A 161 5.17 -11.34 -1.46
N ALA A 162 5.40 -11.78 -2.70
CA ALA A 162 4.49 -11.55 -3.81
C ALA A 162 3.83 -12.86 -4.24
N LYS A 163 2.50 -12.83 -4.47
CA LYS A 163 1.74 -13.99 -4.95
C LYS A 163 0.89 -13.58 -6.14
N VAL A 164 1.12 -14.23 -7.29
CA VAL A 164 0.26 -14.06 -8.47
C VAL A 164 -1.09 -14.72 -8.18
N MET A 165 -2.15 -13.93 -8.32
CA MET A 165 -3.53 -14.34 -8.04
C MET A 165 -4.24 -14.81 -9.30
N ASP A 166 -4.04 -14.07 -10.41
CA ASP A 166 -4.67 -14.34 -11.70
C ASP A 166 -3.75 -13.90 -12.84
N THR A 167 -3.82 -14.61 -13.97
CA THR A 167 -3.10 -14.25 -15.20
C THR A 167 -3.94 -14.64 -16.41
N SER A 168 -4.26 -13.67 -17.25
CA SER A 168 -4.89 -13.87 -18.54
C SER A 168 -3.84 -13.73 -19.65
N TYR A 169 -3.54 -14.81 -20.33
CA TYR A 169 -2.56 -14.82 -21.42
C TYR A 169 -3.15 -14.26 -22.71
N ALA A 170 -2.31 -13.63 -23.51
CA ALA A 170 -2.64 -13.26 -24.89
C ALA A 170 -2.49 -14.47 -25.82
N GLU A 171 -3.05 -14.38 -27.02
CA GLU A 171 -3.10 -15.52 -27.96
C GLU A 171 -1.74 -15.84 -28.58
N GLU A 172 -0.94 -14.81 -28.91
CA GLU A 172 0.34 -14.98 -29.60
C GLU A 172 1.53 -14.91 -28.62
N ALA A 173 1.60 -13.89 -27.78
CA ALA A 173 2.66 -13.69 -26.79
C ALA A 173 2.21 -12.74 -25.69
N GLY A 174 2.79 -12.88 -24.49
CA GLY A 174 2.56 -11.98 -23.36
C GLY A 174 1.26 -12.24 -22.63
N ILE A 175 0.80 -11.24 -21.89
CA ILE A 175 -0.40 -11.28 -21.05
C ILE A 175 -1.38 -10.16 -21.42
N LYS A 176 -2.69 -10.46 -21.40
CA LYS A 176 -3.76 -9.47 -21.47
C LYS A 176 -3.88 -8.72 -20.15
N SER A 177 -3.80 -9.46 -19.05
CA SER A 177 -3.77 -8.92 -17.68
C SER A 177 -3.12 -9.89 -16.71
N ALA A 178 -2.58 -9.36 -15.62
CA ALA A 178 -2.20 -10.13 -14.45
C ALA A 178 -2.49 -9.35 -13.18
N THR A 179 -2.89 -10.08 -12.14
CA THR A 179 -3.10 -9.52 -10.79
C THR A 179 -2.24 -10.29 -9.80
N PHE A 180 -1.49 -9.57 -8.98
CA PHE A 180 -0.69 -10.16 -7.90
C PHE A 180 -0.84 -9.36 -6.62
N GLN A 181 -0.75 -10.05 -5.49
CA GLN A 181 -0.77 -9.48 -4.14
C GLN A 181 0.65 -9.36 -3.63
N VAL A 182 0.96 -8.26 -2.97
CA VAL A 182 2.22 -8.04 -2.25
C VAL A 182 1.90 -7.94 -0.76
N ASP A 183 2.36 -8.92 -0.01
CA ASP A 183 2.14 -9.02 1.42
C ASP A 183 3.38 -8.55 2.17
N ALA A 184 3.42 -7.27 2.44
CA ALA A 184 4.48 -6.60 3.20
C ALA A 184 3.95 -5.31 3.83
N PRO A 185 4.52 -4.87 4.95
CA PRO A 185 4.23 -3.55 5.52
C PRO A 185 4.58 -2.45 4.52
N TYR A 186 3.72 -1.44 4.41
CA TYR A 186 3.87 -0.31 3.49
C TYR A 186 3.94 -0.68 2.00
N ALA A 187 3.51 -1.89 1.62
CA ALA A 187 3.53 -2.29 0.22
C ALA A 187 2.65 -1.39 -0.66
N TYR A 188 1.45 -1.03 -0.17
CA TYR A 188 0.58 -0.09 -0.89
C TYR A 188 1.20 1.30 -0.98
N GLY A 189 1.68 1.86 0.12
CA GLY A 189 2.31 3.18 0.14
C GLY A 189 3.46 3.31 -0.87
N ARG A 190 4.30 2.26 -0.95
CA ARG A 190 5.42 2.20 -1.90
C ARG A 190 4.97 2.00 -3.35
N LEU A 191 4.08 1.05 -3.61
CA LEU A 191 3.71 0.67 -4.97
C LEU A 191 2.61 1.56 -5.58
N SER A 192 1.82 2.27 -4.77
CA SER A 192 0.74 3.13 -5.27
C SER A 192 1.23 4.23 -6.21
N VAL A 193 2.49 4.68 -6.06
CA VAL A 193 3.12 5.65 -6.96
C VAL A 193 3.46 5.07 -8.33
N GLU A 194 3.44 3.74 -8.48
CA GLU A 194 3.63 3.04 -9.76
C GLU A 194 2.34 2.94 -10.60
N GLY A 195 1.20 3.33 -10.02
CA GLY A 195 -0.09 3.37 -10.73
C GLY A 195 -0.08 4.38 -11.86
N GLY A 196 -0.53 3.95 -13.03
CA GLY A 196 -0.63 4.80 -14.21
C GLY A 196 -0.32 4.09 -15.53
N THR A 197 -0.16 4.88 -16.58
CA THR A 197 0.15 4.39 -17.91
C THR A 197 1.65 4.35 -18.16
N HIS A 198 2.17 3.17 -18.49
CA HIS A 198 3.55 2.91 -18.86
C HIS A 198 3.66 2.83 -20.38
N ARG A 199 4.71 3.41 -20.97
CA ARG A 199 4.97 3.44 -22.40
C ARG A 199 6.30 2.77 -22.72
N LEU A 200 6.29 1.83 -23.66
CA LEU A 200 7.49 1.21 -24.22
C LEU A 200 7.71 1.65 -25.67
N VAL A 201 8.95 2.00 -26.00
CA VAL A 201 9.41 2.26 -27.38
C VAL A 201 10.61 1.36 -27.67
N ARG A 202 10.43 0.42 -28.59
CA ARG A 202 11.48 -0.51 -29.02
C ARG A 202 11.34 -0.93 -30.48
N ILE A 203 12.36 -1.56 -31.04
CA ILE A 203 12.19 -2.37 -32.25
C ILE A 203 11.42 -3.63 -31.83
N SER A 204 10.26 -3.84 -32.46
CA SER A 204 9.39 -4.96 -32.11
C SER A 204 10.01 -6.31 -32.54
N PRO A 205 10.12 -7.30 -31.62
CA PRO A 205 10.52 -8.66 -32.01
C PRO A 205 9.43 -9.40 -32.80
N PHE A 206 8.21 -8.87 -32.85
CA PHE A 206 7.07 -9.45 -33.55
C PHE A 206 6.83 -8.79 -34.92
N ASP A 207 7.58 -7.73 -35.26
CA ASP A 207 7.49 -7.07 -36.56
C ASP A 207 8.60 -7.56 -37.50
N ASN A 208 8.22 -8.30 -38.51
CA ASN A 208 9.14 -8.83 -39.54
C ASN A 208 9.94 -7.74 -40.31
N GLN A 209 9.49 -6.50 -40.25
CA GLN A 209 10.18 -5.36 -40.88
C GLN A 209 11.12 -4.63 -39.92
N GLY A 210 11.24 -5.06 -38.67
CA GLY A 210 12.11 -4.46 -37.68
C GLY A 210 11.78 -2.98 -37.36
N ARG A 211 10.52 -2.59 -37.48
CA ARG A 211 10.09 -1.21 -37.22
C ARG A 211 10.04 -0.92 -35.74
N ARG A 212 10.30 0.32 -35.40
CA ARG A 212 10.10 0.83 -34.05
C ARG A 212 8.62 0.95 -33.74
N GLN A 213 8.18 0.28 -32.68
CA GLN A 213 6.79 0.29 -32.20
C GLN A 213 6.70 0.99 -30.85
N THR A 214 5.51 1.51 -30.58
CA THR A 214 5.16 2.09 -29.29
C THR A 214 4.00 1.30 -28.69
N SER A 215 4.17 0.85 -27.45
CA SER A 215 3.19 0.02 -26.74
C SER A 215 2.89 0.60 -25.38
N PHE A 216 1.70 0.37 -24.88
CA PHE A 216 1.23 0.86 -23.59
C PHE A 216 0.75 -0.28 -22.72
N ALA A 217 0.96 -0.12 -21.40
CA ALA A 217 0.37 -0.97 -20.39
C ALA A 217 -0.11 -0.11 -19.21
N ALA A 218 -1.21 -0.48 -18.57
CA ALA A 218 -1.72 0.16 -17.37
C ALA A 218 -1.31 -0.65 -16.16
N VAL A 219 -0.85 0.03 -15.11
CA VAL A 219 -0.62 -0.52 -13.78
C VAL A 219 -1.59 0.13 -12.82
N GLU A 220 -2.37 -0.67 -12.12
CA GLU A 220 -3.33 -0.25 -11.12
C GLU A 220 -2.88 -0.84 -9.78
N VAL A 221 -2.83 -0.01 -8.74
CA VAL A 221 -2.43 -0.43 -7.41
C VAL A 221 -3.52 -0.04 -6.42
N VAL A 222 -4.02 -1.00 -5.68
CA VAL A 222 -5.04 -0.80 -4.64
C VAL A 222 -4.59 -1.42 -3.32
N PRO A 223 -4.98 -0.84 -2.17
CA PRO A 223 -4.69 -1.45 -0.89
C PRO A 223 -5.47 -2.76 -0.72
N LEU A 224 -4.87 -3.72 -0.05
CA LEU A 224 -5.58 -4.91 0.42
C LEU A 224 -6.46 -4.51 1.59
N VAL A 225 -7.78 -4.56 1.37
CA VAL A 225 -8.79 -4.34 2.41
C VAL A 225 -9.32 -5.71 2.81
N GLU A 226 -9.22 -6.04 4.09
CA GLU A 226 -9.78 -7.27 4.63
C GLU A 226 -11.32 -7.15 4.61
N ALA A 227 -11.98 -8.12 3.98
CA ALA A 227 -13.42 -8.23 4.04
C ALA A 227 -13.80 -8.79 5.41
N THR A 228 -14.51 -8.02 6.20
CA THR A 228 -15.11 -8.53 7.44
C THR A 228 -16.42 -9.24 7.09
N ASP A 229 -16.48 -10.55 7.29
CA ASP A 229 -17.66 -11.37 7.03
C ASP A 229 -18.80 -11.12 8.04
N HIS A 230 -18.56 -10.33 9.08
CA HIS A 230 -19.52 -10.00 10.12
C HIS A 230 -19.66 -8.48 10.27
N VAL A 231 -20.91 -8.01 10.26
CA VAL A 231 -21.24 -6.62 10.59
C VAL A 231 -21.81 -6.62 12.01
N ASP A 232 -21.11 -5.97 12.93
CA ASP A 232 -21.64 -5.76 14.28
C ASP A 232 -22.78 -4.75 14.20
N ILE A 233 -23.98 -5.13 14.68
CA ILE A 233 -25.19 -4.29 14.64
C ILE A 233 -25.60 -4.02 16.09
N PRO A 234 -25.25 -2.84 16.63
CA PRO A 234 -25.67 -2.45 17.97
C PRO A 234 -27.20 -2.41 18.08
N ASP A 235 -27.76 -2.85 19.20
CA ASP A 235 -29.22 -2.76 19.46
C ASP A 235 -29.75 -1.31 19.41
N THR A 236 -28.88 -0.31 19.60
CA THR A 236 -29.21 1.13 19.49
C THR A 236 -29.49 1.56 18.06
N ASP A 237 -28.95 0.84 17.09
CA ASP A 237 -29.02 1.18 15.66
C ASP A 237 -30.18 0.50 14.97
N ILE A 238 -30.95 -0.30 15.69
CA ILE A 238 -32.13 -0.99 15.16
C ILE A 238 -33.41 -0.58 15.88
N ARG A 239 -34.49 -0.46 15.10
CA ARG A 239 -35.85 -0.38 15.63
C ARG A 239 -36.61 -1.64 15.24
N VAL A 240 -37.18 -2.30 16.23
CA VAL A 240 -37.96 -3.53 16.05
C VAL A 240 -39.43 -3.24 16.28
N ASP A 241 -40.25 -3.39 15.25
CA ASP A 241 -41.72 -3.26 15.29
C ASP A 241 -42.35 -4.63 15.10
N THR A 242 -43.35 -4.97 15.91
CA THR A 242 -44.11 -6.22 15.80
C THR A 242 -45.54 -5.95 15.40
N TYR A 243 -46.12 -6.81 14.55
CA TYR A 243 -47.48 -6.64 14.05
C TYR A 243 -48.13 -8.00 13.73
N CYS A 244 -49.42 -8.00 13.48
CA CYS A 244 -50.13 -9.21 13.08
C CYS A 244 -49.75 -9.62 11.65
N SER A 245 -49.43 -10.90 11.42
CA SER A 245 -49.13 -11.41 10.08
C SER A 245 -50.33 -11.25 9.14
N SER A 246 -50.08 -10.80 7.90
CA SER A 246 -51.09 -10.68 6.86
C SER A 246 -51.10 -11.96 5.99
N GLY A 247 -52.20 -12.66 5.91
CA GLY A 247 -52.39 -13.87 5.06
C GLY A 247 -53.77 -14.47 5.16
N PRO A 248 -54.19 -15.34 4.25
CA PRO A 248 -55.44 -16.11 4.35
C PRO A 248 -55.30 -17.10 5.48
N GLY A 249 -55.78 -16.78 6.68
CA GLY A 249 -55.70 -17.62 7.88
C GLY A 249 -56.84 -17.37 8.84
N GLY A 250 -57.15 -18.39 9.66
CA GLY A 250 -58.21 -18.36 10.67
C GLY A 250 -57.89 -17.42 11.85
N GLN A 251 -58.77 -17.46 12.89
CA GLN A 251 -58.77 -16.57 14.05
C GLN A 251 -57.42 -16.37 14.75
N GLY A 252 -56.45 -17.33 14.64
CA GLY A 252 -55.09 -17.21 15.23
C GLY A 252 -54.14 -16.27 14.49
N VAL A 253 -54.35 -16.02 13.19
CA VAL A 253 -53.49 -15.11 12.38
C VAL A 253 -53.75 -13.65 12.73
N ASN A 254 -55.02 -13.32 13.07
CA ASN A 254 -55.45 -11.96 13.36
C ASN A 254 -55.25 -11.53 14.82
N THR A 255 -54.80 -12.44 15.70
CA THR A 255 -54.68 -12.16 17.15
C THR A 255 -53.23 -12.27 17.66
N THR A 256 -52.29 -12.81 16.85
CA THR A 256 -50.92 -13.03 17.30
C THR A 256 -49.96 -12.08 16.59
N TYR A 257 -49.20 -11.29 17.35
CA TYR A 257 -48.18 -10.37 16.85
C TYR A 257 -46.88 -11.15 16.52
N SER A 258 -46.94 -12.03 15.52
CA SER A 258 -45.83 -12.90 15.13
C SER A 258 -44.90 -12.24 14.07
N ALA A 259 -45.43 -11.33 13.27
CA ALA A 259 -44.64 -10.63 12.26
C ALA A 259 -43.70 -9.57 12.88
N VAL A 260 -42.47 -9.54 12.38
CA VAL A 260 -41.43 -8.65 12.86
C VAL A 260 -40.89 -7.78 11.71
N ARG A 261 -40.77 -6.49 11.95
CA ARG A 261 -40.09 -5.53 11.07
C ARG A 261 -38.91 -4.97 11.83
N ILE A 262 -37.71 -5.09 11.24
CA ILE A 262 -36.48 -4.47 11.76
C ILE A 262 -36.08 -3.36 10.80
N THR A 263 -35.88 -2.16 11.34
CA THR A 263 -35.37 -1.00 10.60
C THR A 263 -33.99 -0.66 11.15
N HIS A 264 -32.97 -0.69 10.31
CA HIS A 264 -31.63 -0.21 10.65
C HIS A 264 -31.59 1.30 10.45
N LEU A 265 -31.45 2.05 11.55
CA LEU A 265 -31.59 3.49 11.58
C LEU A 265 -30.55 4.24 10.74
N PRO A 266 -29.24 3.87 10.77
CA PRO A 266 -28.21 4.57 10.01
C PRO A 266 -28.35 4.45 8.49
N THR A 267 -28.75 3.27 7.99
CA THR A 267 -28.83 2.98 6.53
C THR A 267 -30.25 3.06 5.99
N GLY A 268 -31.27 3.08 6.85
CA GLY A 268 -32.68 3.03 6.46
C GLY A 268 -33.14 1.69 5.89
N ILE A 269 -32.34 0.64 5.97
CA ILE A 269 -32.70 -0.71 5.50
C ILE A 269 -33.80 -1.28 6.37
N VAL A 270 -34.89 -1.74 5.73
CA VAL A 270 -36.02 -2.36 6.41
C VAL A 270 -36.12 -3.83 6.00
N VAL A 271 -36.25 -4.71 6.99
CA VAL A 271 -36.45 -6.15 6.82
C VAL A 271 -37.73 -6.54 7.55
N THR A 272 -38.60 -7.26 6.85
CA THR A 272 -39.87 -7.74 7.40
C THR A 272 -39.93 -9.26 7.26
N MET A 273 -40.28 -9.98 8.36
CA MET A 273 -40.42 -11.42 8.41
C MET A 273 -41.76 -11.83 9.09
N GLN A 274 -42.44 -12.74 8.48
CA GLN A 274 -43.74 -13.22 8.99
C GLN A 274 -43.98 -14.74 8.70
N ASP A 275 -42.95 -15.46 8.24
CA ASP A 275 -43.09 -16.82 7.75
C ASP A 275 -43.27 -17.85 8.87
N GLU A 276 -42.78 -17.52 10.06
CA GLU A 276 -42.85 -18.40 11.23
C GLU A 276 -43.97 -17.95 12.18
N ARG A 277 -44.52 -18.94 12.95
CA ARG A 277 -45.49 -18.64 14.00
C ARG A 277 -44.87 -18.03 15.24
N SER A 278 -43.58 -18.16 15.42
CA SER A 278 -42.82 -17.63 16.54
C SER A 278 -42.21 -16.27 16.23
N GLN A 279 -42.58 -15.26 17.01
CA GLN A 279 -41.99 -13.92 16.95
C GLN A 279 -40.45 -13.95 17.10
N ILE A 280 -39.94 -14.84 17.99
CA ILE A 280 -38.51 -14.98 18.26
C ILE A 280 -37.77 -15.49 17.01
N GLN A 281 -38.35 -16.48 16.32
CA GLN A 281 -37.77 -17.01 15.09
C GLN A 281 -37.80 -15.98 13.96
N ASN A 282 -38.92 -15.26 13.79
CA ASN A 282 -39.03 -14.19 12.82
C ASN A 282 -38.04 -13.06 13.09
N ARG A 283 -37.77 -12.71 14.38
CA ARG A 283 -36.75 -11.73 14.74
C ARG A 283 -35.35 -12.25 14.39
N ALA A 284 -35.01 -13.47 14.69
CA ALA A 284 -33.71 -14.07 14.37
C ALA A 284 -33.49 -14.12 12.84
N SER A 285 -34.50 -14.52 12.07
CA SER A 285 -34.44 -14.55 10.60
C SER A 285 -34.33 -13.14 10.02
N ALA A 286 -35.05 -12.14 10.58
CA ALA A 286 -34.96 -10.75 10.15
C ALA A 286 -33.57 -10.16 10.41
N MET A 287 -32.95 -10.49 11.56
CA MET A 287 -31.57 -10.07 11.88
C MET A 287 -30.56 -10.69 10.91
N ALA A 288 -30.67 -11.98 10.60
CA ALA A 288 -29.78 -12.64 9.64
C ALA A 288 -29.87 -12.03 8.23
N VAL A 289 -31.09 -11.69 7.79
CA VAL A 289 -31.29 -11.00 6.49
C VAL A 289 -30.77 -9.57 6.53
N LEU A 290 -30.98 -8.85 7.63
CA LEU A 290 -30.43 -7.50 7.81
C LEU A 290 -28.91 -7.53 7.74
N GLN A 291 -28.28 -8.46 8.44
CA GLN A 291 -26.83 -8.65 8.43
C GLN A 291 -26.29 -8.92 7.01
N SER A 292 -26.97 -9.80 6.26
CA SER A 292 -26.60 -10.09 4.87
C SER A 292 -26.71 -8.85 3.97
N ARG A 293 -27.76 -8.03 4.14
CA ARG A 293 -27.95 -6.80 3.36
C ARG A 293 -26.91 -5.71 3.71
N LEU A 294 -26.58 -5.57 5.00
CA LEU A 294 -25.53 -4.65 5.44
C LEU A 294 -24.15 -5.09 4.94
N LEU A 295 -23.88 -6.39 4.91
CA LEU A 295 -22.66 -6.94 4.35
C LEU A 295 -22.53 -6.61 2.85
N VAL A 296 -23.57 -6.78 2.07
CA VAL A 296 -23.59 -6.40 0.65
C VAL A 296 -23.35 -4.90 0.46
N LEU A 297 -24.05 -4.05 1.24
CA LEU A 297 -23.83 -2.60 1.18
C LEU A 297 -22.38 -2.22 1.49
N ARG A 298 -21.80 -2.82 2.52
CA ARG A 298 -20.40 -2.59 2.90
C ARG A 298 -19.44 -3.01 1.80
N HIS A 299 -19.66 -4.16 1.17
CA HIS A 299 -18.87 -4.59 0.01
C HIS A 299 -18.99 -3.64 -1.19
N GLU A 300 -20.17 -3.08 -1.43
CA GLU A 300 -20.37 -2.07 -2.48
C GLU A 300 -19.64 -0.76 -2.18
N GLU A 301 -19.65 -0.30 -0.92
CA GLU A 301 -18.92 0.87 -0.47
C GLU A 301 -17.41 0.66 -0.54
N GLU A 302 -16.91 -0.50 -0.11
CA GLU A 302 -15.51 -0.90 -0.25
C GLU A 302 -15.09 -0.99 -1.71
N ALA A 303 -15.94 -1.52 -2.59
CA ALA A 303 -15.68 -1.59 -4.03
C ALA A 303 -15.62 -0.18 -4.66
N LYS A 304 -16.49 0.75 -4.23
CA LYS A 304 -16.44 2.16 -4.64
C LYS A 304 -15.16 2.83 -4.16
N LYS A 305 -14.80 2.70 -2.88
CA LYS A 305 -13.54 3.20 -2.32
C LYS A 305 -12.32 2.65 -3.07
N LYS A 306 -12.29 1.34 -3.34
CA LYS A 306 -11.23 0.72 -4.14
C LYS A 306 -11.14 1.33 -5.53
N LYS A 307 -12.27 1.56 -6.19
CA LYS A 307 -12.33 2.18 -7.51
C LYS A 307 -11.88 3.65 -7.50
N GLU A 308 -12.24 4.41 -6.47
CA GLU A 308 -11.78 5.79 -6.27
C GLU A 308 -10.27 5.84 -6.04
N LEU A 309 -9.72 4.93 -5.21
CA LEU A 309 -8.28 4.82 -4.95
C LEU A 309 -7.47 4.35 -6.17
N ALA A 310 -8.05 3.48 -7.00
CA ALA A 310 -7.42 3.02 -8.24
C ALA A 310 -7.31 4.11 -9.31
N GLY A 311 -8.20 5.10 -9.27
CA GLY A 311 -8.32 6.12 -10.31
C GLY A 311 -8.83 5.56 -11.65
N ASP A 312 -9.10 6.44 -12.59
CA ASP A 312 -9.57 6.06 -13.94
C ASP A 312 -8.36 5.93 -14.90
N ILE A 313 -7.54 4.88 -14.71
CA ILE A 313 -6.31 4.66 -15.48
C ILE A 313 -6.68 4.16 -16.88
N LYS A 314 -6.57 5.05 -17.86
CA LYS A 314 -6.74 4.71 -19.30
C LYS A 314 -5.36 4.46 -19.89
N ALA A 315 -5.04 3.21 -20.28
CA ALA A 315 -3.81 2.84 -20.97
C ALA A 315 -3.77 3.43 -22.41
N SER A 316 -3.72 4.75 -22.50
CA SER A 316 -3.80 5.52 -23.75
C SER A 316 -2.70 6.58 -23.85
N TRP A 317 -2.60 7.25 -24.99
CA TRP A 317 -1.55 8.23 -25.31
C TRP A 317 -1.49 9.47 -24.41
N GLY A 318 -2.57 9.79 -23.66
CA GLY A 318 -2.72 11.07 -22.94
C GLY A 318 -1.96 11.17 -21.62
N ASP A 319 -1.97 10.10 -20.81
CA ASP A 319 -1.55 10.16 -19.40
C ASP A 319 -0.41 9.20 -19.10
N GLN A 320 0.76 9.45 -19.69
CA GLN A 320 1.93 8.61 -19.48
C GLN A 320 2.64 9.00 -18.19
N MET A 321 2.79 8.05 -17.26
CA MET A 321 3.60 8.27 -16.05
C MET A 321 5.08 7.93 -16.27
N ARG A 322 5.38 6.82 -16.97
CA ARG A 322 6.76 6.37 -17.19
C ARG A 322 6.99 5.90 -18.62
N SER A 323 8.12 6.31 -19.20
CA SER A 323 8.55 5.96 -20.55
C SER A 323 9.80 5.10 -20.52
N TYR A 324 9.74 3.97 -21.21
CA TYR A 324 10.83 3.01 -21.41
C TYR A 324 11.23 3.06 -22.88
N VAL A 325 12.42 3.56 -23.18
CA VAL A 325 12.97 3.64 -24.54
C VAL A 325 14.15 2.68 -24.64
N LEU A 326 14.04 1.70 -25.56
CA LEU A 326 15.11 0.73 -25.82
C LEU A 326 15.78 0.98 -27.17
N HIS A 327 15.20 1.81 -28.03
CA HIS A 327 15.74 2.18 -29.32
C HIS A 327 15.22 3.59 -29.75
N PRO A 328 16.07 4.50 -30.28
CA PRO A 328 17.48 4.34 -30.70
C PRO A 328 18.49 4.49 -29.57
N TYR A 329 18.09 4.93 -28.40
CA TYR A 329 18.88 5.02 -27.15
C TYR A 329 18.18 4.24 -26.05
N GLN A 330 18.90 3.99 -24.95
CA GLN A 330 18.35 3.31 -23.79
C GLN A 330 18.09 4.31 -22.67
N MET A 331 16.84 4.41 -22.23
CA MET A 331 16.44 5.30 -21.15
C MET A 331 15.10 4.87 -20.55
N VAL A 332 15.00 4.90 -19.24
CA VAL A 332 13.74 4.88 -18.50
C VAL A 332 13.59 6.21 -17.80
N LYS A 333 12.44 6.88 -17.99
CA LYS A 333 12.15 8.19 -17.41
C LYS A 333 10.75 8.23 -16.82
N ASP A 334 10.62 8.68 -15.57
CA ASP A 334 9.36 9.05 -14.98
C ASP A 334 9.04 10.51 -15.34
N LEU A 335 7.90 10.74 -15.96
CA LEU A 335 7.52 12.06 -16.48
C LEU A 335 6.98 13.00 -15.39
N ARG A 336 6.61 12.45 -14.23
CA ARG A 336 6.09 13.22 -13.08
C ARG A 336 7.22 13.77 -12.23
N THR A 337 8.22 12.92 -11.93
CA THR A 337 9.35 13.25 -11.05
C THR A 337 10.56 13.77 -11.81
N GLY A 338 10.65 13.49 -13.12
CA GLY A 338 11.82 13.79 -13.94
C GLY A 338 13.00 12.82 -13.74
N TYR A 339 12.89 11.86 -12.80
CA TYR A 339 13.96 10.88 -12.58
C TYR A 339 14.16 9.98 -13.80
N GLU A 340 15.40 9.78 -14.22
CA GLU A 340 15.74 8.99 -15.40
C GLU A 340 17.02 8.17 -15.21
N THR A 341 17.11 7.04 -15.92
CA THR A 341 18.32 6.19 -15.95
C THR A 341 18.48 5.55 -17.33
N SER A 342 19.75 5.35 -17.73
CA SER A 342 20.10 4.59 -18.93
C SER A 342 20.19 3.06 -18.70
N GLN A 343 20.13 2.63 -17.45
CA GLN A 343 20.26 1.21 -17.06
C GLN A 343 18.94 0.45 -17.24
N THR A 344 18.42 0.42 -18.45
CA THR A 344 17.09 -0.15 -18.76
C THR A 344 16.97 -1.62 -18.36
N GLN A 345 18.04 -2.42 -18.51
CA GLN A 345 18.03 -3.82 -18.15
C GLN A 345 17.91 -4.01 -16.64
N ALA A 346 18.63 -3.21 -15.84
CA ALA A 346 18.54 -3.25 -14.39
C ALA A 346 17.11 -2.92 -13.92
N VAL A 347 16.47 -1.91 -14.54
CA VAL A 347 15.07 -1.56 -14.27
C VAL A 347 14.14 -2.75 -14.53
N PHE A 348 14.21 -3.39 -15.69
CA PHE A 348 13.39 -4.57 -15.99
C PHE A 348 13.73 -5.78 -15.11
N ASP A 349 14.89 -5.78 -14.48
CA ASP A 349 15.30 -6.81 -13.49
C ASP A 349 14.95 -6.39 -12.04
N GLY A 350 14.09 -5.40 -11.88
CA GLY A 350 13.48 -4.99 -10.61
C GLY A 350 14.22 -3.89 -9.86
N ASP A 351 15.22 -3.24 -10.46
CA ASP A 351 15.90 -2.10 -9.83
C ASP A 351 15.13 -0.80 -10.08
N ILE A 352 14.04 -0.63 -9.32
CA ILE A 352 13.12 0.52 -9.44
C ILE A 352 12.98 1.31 -8.14
N ASN A 353 13.79 1.04 -7.11
CA ASN A 353 13.72 1.74 -5.83
C ASN A 353 13.78 3.26 -6.00
N ASN A 354 14.73 3.77 -6.77
CA ASN A 354 14.91 5.21 -6.97
C ASN A 354 13.69 5.87 -7.66
N PHE A 355 12.99 5.15 -8.55
CA PHE A 355 11.75 5.63 -9.15
C PHE A 355 10.61 5.71 -8.12
N ILE A 356 10.49 4.69 -7.28
CA ILE A 356 9.48 4.62 -6.22
C ILE A 356 9.71 5.73 -5.19
N GLU A 357 10.95 5.92 -4.75
CA GLU A 357 11.32 6.96 -3.79
C GLU A 357 11.07 8.36 -4.34
N ALA A 358 11.49 8.62 -5.57
CA ALA A 358 11.19 9.89 -6.24
C ALA A 358 9.67 10.10 -6.38
N GLY A 359 8.91 9.05 -6.69
CA GLY A 359 7.45 9.08 -6.77
C GLY A 359 6.78 9.39 -5.42
N ILE A 360 7.28 8.82 -4.32
CA ILE A 360 6.77 9.08 -2.96
C ILE A 360 7.02 10.54 -2.57
N ARG A 361 8.24 11.06 -2.78
CA ARG A 361 8.56 12.48 -2.52
C ARG A 361 7.67 13.41 -3.34
N TRP A 362 7.53 13.14 -4.65
CA TRP A 362 6.65 13.91 -5.53
C TRP A 362 5.20 13.92 -5.04
N ARG A 363 4.66 12.75 -4.65
CA ARG A 363 3.29 12.64 -4.11
C ARG A 363 3.10 13.45 -2.84
N HIS A 364 4.07 13.40 -1.92
CA HIS A 364 4.04 14.17 -0.68
C HIS A 364 4.08 15.69 -0.96
N GLU A 365 4.92 16.14 -1.89
CA GLU A 365 5.00 17.55 -2.31
C GLU A 365 3.67 18.03 -2.90
N GLN A 366 3.03 17.21 -3.75
CA GLN A 366 1.71 17.54 -4.33
C GLN A 366 0.64 17.68 -3.25
N ARG A 367 0.61 16.78 -2.24
CA ARG A 367 -0.33 16.89 -1.11
C ARG A 367 -0.11 18.18 -0.33
N ARG A 368 1.12 18.49 0.02
CA ARG A 368 1.46 19.73 0.74
C ARG A 368 1.14 21.00 -0.05
N ALA A 369 1.32 20.98 -1.35
CA ALA A 369 0.94 22.09 -2.20
C ALA A 369 -0.59 22.30 -2.20
N ALA A 370 -1.37 21.23 -2.30
CA ALA A 370 -2.82 21.29 -2.24
C ALA A 370 -3.36 21.80 -0.87
N GLU A 371 -2.75 21.36 0.23
CA GLU A 371 -3.10 21.81 1.59
C GLU A 371 -2.79 23.29 1.85
N ASN A 372 -1.79 23.83 1.15
CA ASN A 372 -1.43 25.27 1.28
C ASN A 372 -2.29 26.19 0.38
N GLU A 373 -3.06 25.64 -0.56
CA GLU A 373 -3.97 26.38 -1.44
C GLU A 373 -5.41 26.45 -0.88
N GLU A 374 -5.76 25.65 0.14
CA GLU A 374 -7.01 25.70 0.89
C GLU A 374 -6.91 26.63 2.12
#